data_cea51fe543683c6fcedc7c414e850ac0
#
_entry.id   cea51fe543683c6fcedc7c414e850ac0
#
_cell.length_a   1.000
_cell.length_b   1.000
_cell.length_c   1.000
_cell.angle_alpha   90.00
_cell.angle_beta   90.00
_cell.angle_gamma   90.00
#
_symmetry.space_group_name_H-M   'P 1'
#
loop_
_entity.id
_entity.type
_entity.pdbx_description
1 polymer ?
#
loop_
_entity_poly.entity_id
_entity_poly.type
_entity_poly.pdbx_seq_one_letter_code
_entity_poly.pdbx_strand_id
1 'polypeptide(L)'
;MNEHGKIDYRGAQTIIGKLSGKKITIPNVNVPPMPSLAPPGVIHNGKKAENFGEIDSSCGYPDVRSFKRKFGLFIPATNTSMEHELWSIIFKNQGPNGLKGVGLHTANVLTPKPQLKTEEDLMEYKKQFLGGLRTAVDGALLAEPQYLIMGMSLEHIIAGIKEIRAPMVDIEAYSGLSWATWHDAIQAALDKYGAKRIGIMTPFDKKGNESATQMFEELGFEVVSSVGFSCANALHIAHVPDWAKEKAILELLANDQNKLDAVVQCGTNMSLIDVSEKLEPIVGIPILGINAVTFWYALRENGFEGSLVGAGRLLREF
;
A
#
# COMPACT_ATOMS: atom_id res chain seq x y z
N MET A 1 2.31 20.48 -18.44
CA MET A 1 3.28 20.37 -17.33
C MET A 1 2.63 20.98 -16.11
N ASN A 2 2.77 20.36 -14.94
CA ASN A 2 2.29 20.93 -13.68
C ASN A 2 3.24 22.05 -13.21
N GLU A 3 2.92 22.71 -12.10
CA GLU A 3 3.70 23.80 -11.50
C GLU A 3 5.15 23.42 -11.14
N HIS A 4 5.46 22.11 -11.07
CA HIS A 4 6.81 21.58 -10.83
C HIS A 4 7.55 21.23 -12.13
N GLY A 5 7.06 21.65 -13.29
CA GLY A 5 7.70 21.41 -14.59
C GLY A 5 7.56 19.99 -15.12
N LYS A 6 6.72 19.16 -14.51
CA LYS A 6 6.45 17.79 -14.97
C LYS A 6 5.36 17.71 -16.02
N ILE A 7 5.43 16.69 -16.84
CA ILE A 7 4.33 16.32 -17.74
C ILE A 7 3.15 15.95 -16.85
N ASP A 8 2.03 16.61 -17.09
CA ASP A 8 0.78 16.25 -16.41
C ASP A 8 0.18 15.02 -17.06
N TYR A 9 0.39 13.87 -16.44
CA TYR A 9 -0.19 12.59 -16.85
C TYR A 9 -1.63 12.41 -16.36
N ARG A 10 -2.16 13.40 -15.65
CA ARG A 10 -3.54 13.36 -15.19
C ARG A 10 -4.44 13.60 -16.38
N GLY A 11 -4.96 12.57 -16.96
CA GLY A 11 -6.13 12.72 -17.80
C GLY A 11 -7.24 13.43 -17.02
N ALA A 12 -8.32 13.86 -17.68
CA ALA A 12 -9.45 14.58 -17.08
C ALA A 12 -10.14 13.86 -15.88
N GLN A 13 -9.56 12.80 -15.39
CA GLN A 13 -10.07 11.93 -14.33
C GLN A 13 -9.16 11.85 -13.08
N THR A 14 -8.17 12.70 -12.96
CA THR A 14 -7.35 12.73 -11.76
C THR A 14 -8.16 13.26 -10.61
N ILE A 15 -8.38 12.41 -9.64
CA ILE A 15 -9.08 12.77 -8.42
C ILE A 15 -8.06 13.39 -7.49
N ILE A 16 -8.07 14.68 -7.38
CA ILE A 16 -7.41 15.40 -6.31
C ILE A 16 -8.41 15.46 -5.17
N GLY A 17 -8.40 14.41 -4.36
CA GLY A 17 -9.18 14.37 -3.15
C GLY A 17 -8.23 14.29 -1.97
N LYS A 18 -8.10 15.33 -1.19
CA LYS A 18 -7.53 15.24 0.13
C LYS A 18 -8.39 14.35 0.99
N LEU A 19 -7.77 13.43 1.67
CA LEU A 19 -8.30 12.62 2.75
C LEU A 19 -8.71 13.50 3.94
N SER A 20 -9.85 14.13 3.82
CA SER A 20 -10.46 14.89 4.91
C SER A 20 -11.68 14.15 5.47
N GLY A 21 -11.62 12.81 5.53
CA GLY A 21 -12.75 11.99 5.98
C GLY A 21 -13.97 12.01 5.05
N LYS A 22 -13.87 12.65 3.90
CA LYS A 22 -14.92 12.61 2.88
C LYS A 22 -14.71 11.42 1.96
N LYS A 23 -15.76 10.63 1.79
CA LYS A 23 -15.83 9.57 0.80
C LYS A 23 -15.52 10.18 -0.58
N ILE A 24 -14.39 9.81 -1.17
CA ILE A 24 -14.09 10.20 -2.54
C ILE A 24 -14.96 9.34 -3.44
N THR A 25 -15.99 9.94 -3.99
CA THR A 25 -16.77 9.28 -5.03
C THR A 25 -15.98 9.42 -6.32
N ILE A 26 -15.34 8.34 -6.73
CA ILE A 26 -14.77 8.28 -8.07
C ILE A 26 -15.94 8.26 -9.02
N PRO A 27 -16.01 9.19 -9.98
CA PRO A 27 -17.00 9.08 -11.03
C PRO A 27 -16.84 7.68 -11.64
N ASN A 28 -17.94 6.96 -11.79
CA ASN A 28 -17.94 5.73 -12.56
C ASN A 28 -17.11 6.00 -13.81
N VAL A 29 -15.98 5.32 -13.92
CA VAL A 29 -15.23 5.31 -15.18
C VAL A 29 -16.21 4.69 -16.15
N ASN A 30 -16.88 5.52 -16.93
CA ASN A 30 -17.62 5.06 -18.08
C ASN A 30 -16.56 4.41 -18.99
N VAL A 31 -16.33 3.13 -18.75
CA VAL A 31 -15.56 2.35 -19.72
C VAL A 31 -16.43 2.37 -20.96
N PRO A 32 -16.06 3.15 -21.99
CA PRO A 32 -16.85 3.12 -23.21
C PRO A 32 -16.96 1.66 -23.63
N PRO A 33 -18.11 1.21 -24.13
CA PRO A 33 -18.21 -0.13 -24.67
C PRO A 33 -17.06 -0.28 -25.65
N MET A 34 -16.28 -1.36 -25.51
CA MET A 34 -15.23 -1.64 -26.47
C MET A 34 -15.83 -1.51 -27.86
N PRO A 35 -15.29 -0.63 -28.71
CA PRO A 35 -15.76 -0.58 -30.09
C PRO A 35 -15.67 -2.02 -30.60
N SER A 36 -16.67 -2.45 -31.31
CA SER A 36 -16.64 -3.73 -32.00
C SER A 36 -15.36 -3.76 -32.84
N LEU A 37 -14.31 -4.35 -32.29
CA LEU A 37 -13.09 -4.63 -32.99
C LEU A 37 -13.36 -5.83 -33.88
N ALA A 38 -14.14 -5.64 -34.92
CA ALA A 38 -13.81 -6.28 -36.17
C ALA A 38 -12.70 -5.40 -36.76
N PRO A 39 -11.41 -5.74 -36.57
CA PRO A 39 -10.35 -4.94 -37.15
C PRO A 39 -10.57 -4.99 -38.65
N PRO A 40 -10.69 -3.83 -39.31
CA PRO A 40 -10.74 -3.82 -40.74
C PRO A 40 -9.46 -4.51 -41.25
N GLY A 41 -9.62 -5.64 -41.90
CA GLY A 41 -8.53 -6.27 -42.64
C GLY A 41 -7.73 -7.37 -41.98
N VAL A 42 -8.22 -8.04 -40.93
CA VAL A 42 -7.58 -9.29 -40.48
C VAL A 42 -7.73 -10.37 -41.53
N ILE A 43 -6.62 -10.76 -42.13
CA ILE A 43 -6.60 -11.85 -43.09
C ILE A 43 -6.15 -13.13 -42.40
N HIS A 44 -7.05 -14.08 -42.31
CA HIS A 44 -6.84 -15.33 -41.59
C HIS A 44 -6.09 -16.40 -42.37
N ASN A 45 -5.85 -16.25 -43.64
CA ASN A 45 -5.29 -17.31 -44.47
C ASN A 45 -3.81 -17.13 -44.80
N GLY A 46 -3.08 -16.37 -44.05
CA GLY A 46 -1.63 -16.22 -44.12
C GLY A 46 -1.10 -15.49 -45.36
N LYS A 47 -1.97 -14.90 -46.14
CA LYS A 47 -1.56 -14.27 -47.41
C LYS A 47 -1.19 -12.80 -47.30
N LYS A 48 -1.62 -12.10 -46.23
CA LYS A 48 -1.26 -10.71 -45.94
C LYS A 48 -1.53 -10.38 -44.50
N ALA A 49 -0.53 -9.93 -43.76
CA ALA A 49 -0.74 -9.28 -42.49
C ALA A 49 -1.15 -7.84 -42.77
N GLU A 50 -2.37 -7.47 -42.47
CA GLU A 50 -2.78 -6.08 -42.50
C GLU A 50 -2.58 -5.47 -41.13
N ASN A 51 -2.14 -4.22 -41.09
CA ASN A 51 -2.05 -3.43 -39.88
C ASN A 51 -3.45 -3.27 -39.30
N PHE A 52 -3.59 -3.55 -38.01
CA PHE A 52 -4.85 -3.32 -37.26
C PHE A 52 -5.20 -1.85 -37.12
N GLY A 53 -4.40 -0.93 -37.66
CA GLY A 53 -4.45 0.48 -37.36
C GLY A 53 -3.77 0.81 -36.02
N GLU A 54 -3.56 2.06 -35.75
CA GLU A 54 -3.05 2.52 -34.46
C GLU A 54 -4.16 2.46 -33.42
N ILE A 55 -3.92 1.75 -32.34
CA ILE A 55 -4.74 1.83 -31.15
C ILE A 55 -4.21 3.01 -30.36
N ASP A 56 -4.90 4.10 -30.45
CA ASP A 56 -4.56 5.36 -29.80
C ASP A 56 -5.41 5.52 -28.54
N SER A 57 -4.82 6.04 -27.49
CA SER A 57 -5.49 6.35 -26.22
C SER A 57 -6.65 7.34 -26.38
N SER A 58 -6.62 8.17 -27.44
CA SER A 58 -7.73 9.06 -27.80
C SER A 58 -8.99 8.30 -28.20
N CYS A 59 -8.88 7.03 -28.58
CA CYS A 59 -10.00 6.14 -28.87
C CYS A 59 -10.72 5.62 -27.62
N GLY A 60 -10.22 5.93 -26.41
CA GLY A 60 -10.88 5.58 -25.15
C GLY A 60 -10.73 4.12 -24.74
N TYR A 61 -9.75 3.40 -25.27
CA TYR A 61 -9.45 2.03 -24.84
C TYR A 61 -8.76 2.06 -23.46
N PRO A 62 -9.32 1.41 -22.43
CA PRO A 62 -8.64 1.27 -21.18
C PRO A 62 -7.49 0.25 -21.29
N ASP A 63 -6.53 0.34 -20.36
CA ASP A 63 -5.55 -0.72 -20.16
C ASP A 63 -6.25 -2.07 -19.96
N VAL A 64 -5.90 -3.07 -20.77
CA VAL A 64 -6.58 -4.38 -20.78
C VAL A 64 -6.53 -5.11 -19.45
N ARG A 65 -5.50 -4.89 -18.67
CA ARG A 65 -5.31 -5.55 -17.36
C ARG A 65 -5.74 -4.69 -16.18
N SER A 66 -5.69 -3.37 -16.33
CA SER A 66 -6.00 -2.40 -15.27
C SER A 66 -7.17 -1.50 -15.65
N PHE A 67 -8.17 -2.03 -16.34
CA PHE A 67 -9.26 -1.24 -16.93
C PHE A 67 -10.18 -0.57 -15.88
N LYS A 68 -10.20 -1.05 -14.62
CA LYS A 68 -10.93 -0.39 -13.54
C LYS A 68 -10.06 0.62 -12.81
N ARG A 69 -8.83 0.23 -12.44
CA ARG A 69 -7.92 1.08 -11.68
C ARG A 69 -6.50 0.55 -11.79
N LYS A 70 -5.56 1.45 -12.07
CA LYS A 70 -4.11 1.18 -11.99
C LYS A 70 -3.54 1.93 -10.79
N PHE A 71 -3.04 1.18 -9.82
CA PHE A 71 -2.31 1.73 -8.68
C PHE A 71 -0.82 1.76 -8.96
N GLY A 72 -0.14 2.86 -8.61
CA GLY A 72 1.31 2.89 -8.52
C GLY A 72 1.73 2.44 -7.12
N LEU A 73 2.46 1.34 -7.01
CA LEU A 73 2.96 0.81 -5.74
C LEU A 73 4.45 1.16 -5.59
N PHE A 74 4.80 1.85 -4.50
CA PHE A 74 6.18 2.26 -4.22
C PHE A 74 6.73 1.46 -3.06
N ILE A 75 7.72 0.61 -3.32
CA ILE A 75 8.36 -0.25 -2.31
C ILE A 75 9.87 -0.04 -2.31
N PRO A 76 10.55 -0.25 -1.15
CA PRO A 76 12.00 -0.35 -1.15
C PRO A 76 12.48 -1.45 -2.10
N ALA A 77 13.60 -1.25 -2.78
CA ALA A 77 14.17 -2.24 -3.70
C ALA A 77 14.52 -3.59 -3.02
N THR A 78 14.54 -3.64 -1.70
CA THR A 78 14.72 -4.86 -0.89
C THR A 78 13.42 -5.58 -0.55
N ASN A 79 12.25 -4.97 -0.85
CA ASN A 79 10.96 -5.54 -0.47
C ASN A 79 10.49 -6.58 -1.49
N THR A 80 10.26 -7.79 -1.04
CA THR A 80 9.78 -8.92 -1.84
C THR A 80 8.40 -9.41 -1.41
N SER A 81 7.81 -8.80 -0.38
CA SER A 81 6.59 -9.30 0.25
C SER A 81 5.35 -8.51 -0.13
N MET A 82 5.40 -7.17 -0.12
CA MET A 82 4.18 -6.36 -0.28
C MET A 82 3.52 -6.55 -1.64
N GLU A 83 4.28 -6.49 -2.73
CA GLU A 83 3.73 -6.71 -4.07
C GLU A 83 3.07 -8.07 -4.19
N HIS A 84 3.73 -9.13 -3.66
CA HIS A 84 3.18 -10.48 -3.62
C HIS A 84 1.85 -10.54 -2.88
N GLU A 85 1.74 -9.92 -1.71
CA GLU A 85 0.51 -9.91 -0.91
C GLU A 85 -0.62 -9.17 -1.61
N LEU A 86 -0.36 -8.00 -2.18
CA LEU A 86 -1.36 -7.23 -2.89
C LEU A 86 -1.89 -7.97 -4.13
N TRP A 87 -1.00 -8.58 -4.92
CA TRP A 87 -1.41 -9.44 -6.04
C TRP A 87 -2.18 -10.67 -5.58
N SER A 88 -1.80 -11.27 -4.43
CA SER A 88 -2.55 -12.40 -3.85
C SER A 88 -3.99 -12.00 -3.51
N ILE A 89 -4.19 -10.82 -2.92
CA ILE A 89 -5.53 -10.27 -2.65
C ILE A 89 -6.28 -10.04 -3.96
N ILE A 90 -5.67 -9.41 -4.96
CA ILE A 90 -6.28 -9.16 -6.26
C ILE A 90 -6.73 -10.47 -6.91
N PHE A 91 -5.87 -11.48 -6.96
CA PHE A 91 -6.19 -12.75 -7.62
C PHE A 91 -7.25 -13.60 -6.88
N LYS A 92 -7.28 -13.53 -5.56
CA LYS A 92 -8.33 -14.18 -4.76
C LYS A 92 -9.72 -13.55 -4.99
N ASN A 93 -9.80 -12.34 -5.53
CA ASN A 93 -11.02 -11.53 -5.61
C ASN A 93 -11.39 -11.10 -7.05
N GLN A 94 -11.35 -12.03 -8.01
CA GLN A 94 -11.61 -11.75 -9.43
C GLN A 94 -13.12 -11.79 -9.83
N GLY A 95 -14.03 -11.88 -8.86
CA GLY A 95 -15.46 -11.89 -9.11
C GLY A 95 -16.01 -10.58 -9.69
N PRO A 96 -17.28 -10.55 -10.11
CA PRO A 96 -17.90 -9.38 -10.76
C PRO A 96 -17.83 -8.09 -9.93
N ASN A 97 -18.02 -8.18 -8.63
CA ASN A 97 -17.96 -7.07 -7.67
C ASN A 97 -16.58 -6.97 -6.99
N GLY A 98 -15.60 -7.73 -7.45
CA GLY A 98 -14.26 -7.76 -6.89
C GLY A 98 -13.27 -6.92 -7.67
N LEU A 99 -12.01 -7.39 -7.65
CA LEU A 99 -10.84 -6.66 -8.13
C LEU A 99 -10.42 -7.00 -9.57
N LYS A 100 -11.28 -7.66 -10.34
CA LYS A 100 -11.03 -7.87 -11.77
C LYS A 100 -10.88 -6.51 -12.47
N GLY A 101 -9.76 -6.30 -13.14
CA GLY A 101 -9.43 -5.02 -13.77
C GLY A 101 -8.75 -4.00 -12.85
N VAL A 102 -8.36 -4.42 -11.65
CA VAL A 102 -7.42 -3.69 -10.81
C VAL A 102 -6.02 -4.19 -11.10
N GLY A 103 -5.08 -3.28 -11.31
CA GLY A 103 -3.68 -3.59 -11.56
C GLY A 103 -2.74 -2.77 -10.69
N LEU A 104 -1.54 -3.29 -10.52
CA LEU A 104 -0.42 -2.63 -9.85
C LEU A 104 0.68 -2.34 -10.85
N HIS A 105 1.24 -1.14 -10.78
CA HIS A 105 2.52 -0.80 -11.41
C HIS A 105 3.52 -0.52 -10.29
N THR A 106 4.45 -1.44 -10.09
CA THR A 106 5.39 -1.38 -8.97
C THR A 106 6.64 -0.60 -9.34
N ALA A 107 6.97 0.40 -8.53
CA ALA A 107 8.18 1.18 -8.62
C ALA A 107 9.09 0.89 -7.43
N ASN A 108 10.32 0.49 -7.69
CA ASN A 108 11.32 0.24 -6.67
C ASN A 108 12.01 1.56 -6.27
N VAL A 109 11.95 1.90 -5.00
CA VAL A 109 12.67 3.03 -4.43
C VAL A 109 14.04 2.56 -3.97
N LEU A 110 15.07 3.13 -4.57
CA LEU A 110 16.45 2.88 -4.14
C LEU A 110 16.70 3.65 -2.85
N THR A 111 16.79 2.93 -1.75
CA THR A 111 17.12 3.51 -0.45
C THR A 111 18.59 3.22 -0.13
N PRO A 112 19.38 4.22 0.25
CA PRO A 112 20.74 3.98 0.70
C PRO A 112 20.73 3.16 2.00
N LYS A 113 21.85 2.49 2.28
CA LYS A 113 22.02 1.88 3.61
C LYS A 113 22.19 3.02 4.63
N PRO A 114 21.32 3.14 5.63
CA PRO A 114 21.40 4.22 6.59
C PRO A 114 22.69 4.09 7.44
N GLN A 115 23.43 5.18 7.54
CA GLN A 115 24.47 5.40 8.53
C GLN A 115 23.91 6.41 9.53
N LEU A 116 23.08 5.95 10.46
CA LEU A 116 22.32 6.84 11.37
C LEU A 116 23.03 7.00 12.70
N LYS A 117 24.23 7.58 12.69
CA LYS A 117 25.03 7.83 13.90
C LYS A 117 24.87 9.25 14.43
N THR A 118 24.63 10.21 13.55
CA THR A 118 24.50 11.63 13.87
C THR A 118 23.20 12.20 13.30
N GLU A 119 22.84 13.44 13.71
CA GLU A 119 21.69 14.15 13.11
C GLU A 119 21.96 14.48 11.64
N GLU A 120 23.21 14.80 11.29
CA GLU A 120 23.60 15.05 9.91
C GLU A 120 23.41 13.80 9.04
N ASP A 121 23.77 12.62 9.54
CA ASP A 121 23.55 11.34 8.85
C ASP A 121 22.05 11.13 8.59
N LEU A 122 21.19 11.45 9.57
CA LEU A 122 19.74 11.32 9.42
C LEU A 122 19.19 12.32 8.39
N MET A 123 19.67 13.56 8.38
CA MET A 123 19.25 14.57 7.41
C MET A 123 19.68 14.18 5.99
N GLU A 124 20.89 13.69 5.81
CA GLU A 124 21.37 13.23 4.51
C GLU A 124 20.60 11.99 4.03
N TYR A 125 20.30 11.06 4.95
CA TYR A 125 19.45 9.91 4.62
C TYR A 125 18.05 10.33 4.16
N LYS A 126 17.39 11.25 4.89
CA LYS A 126 16.08 11.78 4.50
C LYS A 126 16.13 12.42 3.10
N LYS A 127 17.17 13.20 2.81
CA LYS A 127 17.36 13.84 1.51
C LYS A 127 17.54 12.80 0.39
N GLN A 128 18.37 11.78 0.60
CA GLN A 128 18.62 10.73 -0.38
C GLN A 128 17.35 9.88 -0.58
N PHE A 129 16.62 9.57 0.48
CA PHE A 129 15.36 8.88 0.42
C PHE A 129 14.32 9.64 -0.43
N LEU A 130 14.12 10.92 -0.17
CA LEU A 130 13.20 11.76 -0.96
C LEU A 130 13.62 11.88 -2.41
N GLY A 131 14.91 11.98 -2.68
CA GLY A 131 15.45 11.96 -4.05
C GLY A 131 15.17 10.66 -4.78
N GLY A 132 15.40 9.54 -4.13
CA GLY A 132 15.09 8.20 -4.65
C GLY A 132 13.59 8.01 -4.90
N LEU A 133 12.75 8.49 -3.97
CA LEU A 133 11.31 8.42 -4.11
C LEU A 133 10.81 9.27 -5.29
N ARG A 134 11.31 10.48 -5.48
CA ARG A 134 10.96 11.32 -6.64
C ARG A 134 11.34 10.66 -7.96
N THR A 135 12.52 10.08 -8.04
CA THR A 135 12.97 9.35 -9.23
C THR A 135 12.04 8.16 -9.53
N ALA A 136 11.63 7.41 -8.51
CA ALA A 136 10.67 6.33 -8.67
C ALA A 136 9.29 6.84 -9.13
N VAL A 137 8.84 7.98 -8.60
CA VAL A 137 7.60 8.64 -9.04
C VAL A 137 7.66 9.02 -10.51
N ASP A 138 8.78 9.60 -10.97
CA ASP A 138 8.94 9.95 -12.39
C ASP A 138 8.78 8.75 -13.30
N GLY A 139 9.41 7.63 -12.93
CA GLY A 139 9.28 6.37 -13.69
C GLY A 139 7.88 5.80 -13.65
N ALA A 140 7.25 5.77 -12.47
CA ALA A 140 5.92 5.21 -12.30
C ALA A 140 4.83 5.99 -13.05
N LEU A 141 4.94 7.32 -13.11
CA LEU A 141 3.98 8.18 -13.81
C LEU A 141 3.94 7.94 -15.32
N LEU A 142 4.99 7.34 -15.91
CA LEU A 142 4.98 6.93 -17.31
C LEU A 142 3.95 5.83 -17.62
N ALA A 143 3.58 5.04 -16.61
CA ALA A 143 2.52 4.03 -16.75
C ALA A 143 1.11 4.59 -16.46
N GLU A 144 0.99 5.89 -16.23
CA GLU A 144 -0.28 6.57 -15.95
C GLU A 144 -1.11 5.91 -14.84
N PRO A 145 -0.55 5.68 -13.62
CA PRO A 145 -1.35 5.23 -12.50
C PRO A 145 -2.33 6.33 -12.09
N GLN A 146 -3.44 5.94 -11.50
CA GLN A 146 -4.50 6.87 -11.12
C GLN A 146 -4.54 7.16 -9.62
N TYR A 147 -3.81 6.39 -8.82
CA TYR A 147 -3.68 6.51 -7.38
C TYR A 147 -2.39 5.82 -6.95
N LEU A 148 -1.74 6.31 -5.89
CA LEU A 148 -0.44 5.83 -5.47
C LEU A 148 -0.50 5.20 -4.07
N ILE A 149 0.33 4.20 -3.84
CA ILE A 149 0.42 3.46 -2.58
C ILE A 149 1.86 3.53 -2.06
N MET A 150 2.05 4.08 -0.86
CA MET A 150 3.33 4.13 -0.17
C MET A 150 3.58 2.79 0.54
N GLY A 151 4.33 1.92 -0.09
CA GLY A 151 4.72 0.62 0.44
C GLY A 151 6.01 0.64 1.27
N MET A 152 6.22 1.69 2.04
CA MET A 152 7.41 1.86 2.87
C MET A 152 7.03 2.29 4.28
N SER A 153 7.69 1.69 5.26
CA SER A 153 7.60 2.04 6.67
C SER A 153 8.74 2.98 7.05
N LEU A 154 8.45 4.13 7.59
CA LEU A 154 9.44 5.14 7.96
C LEU A 154 9.59 5.32 9.48
N GLU A 155 8.69 4.76 10.25
CA GLU A 155 8.61 4.89 11.71
C GLU A 155 9.86 4.40 12.46
N HIS A 156 10.60 3.49 11.88
CA HIS A 156 11.85 2.99 12.47
C HIS A 156 13.05 3.93 12.26
N ILE A 157 12.89 4.94 11.40
CA ILE A 157 13.94 5.90 11.04
C ILE A 157 13.53 7.31 11.49
N ILE A 158 12.24 7.62 11.35
CA ILE A 158 11.69 8.94 11.63
C ILE A 158 10.77 8.82 12.83
N ALA A 159 11.15 9.42 13.94
CA ALA A 159 10.31 9.48 15.13
C ALA A 159 9.23 10.55 14.99
N GLY A 160 7.99 10.19 15.38
CA GLY A 160 6.86 11.10 15.42
C GLY A 160 6.05 11.15 14.11
N ILE A 161 4.73 11.12 14.29
CA ILE A 161 3.77 11.07 13.17
C ILE A 161 3.81 12.33 12.28
N LYS A 162 4.06 13.49 12.87
CA LYS A 162 4.18 14.75 12.13
C LYS A 162 5.34 14.73 11.15
N GLU A 163 6.49 14.23 11.61
CA GLU A 163 7.71 14.12 10.80
C GLU A 163 7.60 13.04 9.71
N ILE A 164 6.82 12.01 9.97
CA ILE A 164 6.50 10.96 8.99
C ILE A 164 5.58 11.50 7.88
N ARG A 165 4.59 12.32 8.26
CA ARG A 165 3.62 12.88 7.29
C ARG A 165 4.19 14.01 6.45
N ALA A 166 5.14 14.79 6.95
CA ALA A 166 5.67 15.95 6.24
C ALA A 166 6.21 15.61 4.83
N PRO A 167 7.05 14.58 4.62
CA PRO A 167 7.51 14.21 3.28
C PRO A 167 6.38 13.78 2.33
N MET A 168 5.28 13.27 2.86
CA MET A 168 4.15 12.82 2.03
C MET A 168 3.39 13.98 1.41
N VAL A 169 3.29 15.12 2.11
CA VAL A 169 2.68 16.34 1.55
C VAL A 169 3.45 16.81 0.32
N ASP A 170 4.78 16.81 0.40
CA ASP A 170 5.63 17.22 -0.72
C ASP A 170 5.54 16.26 -1.91
N ILE A 171 5.52 14.95 -1.65
CA ILE A 171 5.50 13.95 -2.72
C ILE A 171 4.11 13.87 -3.38
N GLU A 172 3.04 14.11 -2.63
CA GLU A 172 1.69 14.23 -3.16
C GLU A 172 1.58 15.42 -4.10
N ALA A 173 2.04 16.59 -3.67
CA ALA A 173 2.10 17.78 -4.51
C ALA A 173 2.98 17.56 -5.75
N TYR A 174 4.11 16.86 -5.60
CA TYR A 174 5.03 16.56 -6.69
C TYR A 174 4.43 15.62 -7.73
N SER A 175 3.78 14.54 -7.32
CA SER A 175 3.14 13.57 -8.21
C SER A 175 1.85 14.09 -8.82
N GLY A 176 1.16 14.97 -8.11
CA GLY A 176 -0.18 15.45 -8.44
C GLY A 176 -1.26 14.39 -8.32
N LEU A 177 -0.99 13.28 -7.61
CA LEU A 177 -1.91 12.18 -7.36
C LEU A 177 -2.06 11.96 -5.86
N SER A 178 -3.22 11.45 -5.44
CA SER A 178 -3.44 11.04 -4.06
C SER A 178 -2.72 9.75 -3.72
N TRP A 179 -2.37 9.60 -2.45
CA TRP A 179 -1.60 8.48 -1.92
C TRP A 179 -2.32 7.80 -0.77
N ALA A 180 -2.27 6.48 -0.74
CA ALA A 180 -2.48 5.71 0.48
C ALA A 180 -1.15 5.60 1.23
N THR A 181 -1.15 6.05 2.48
CA THR A 181 -0.04 5.84 3.40
C THR A 181 -0.46 4.88 4.50
N TRP A 182 0.47 4.06 5.00
CA TRP A 182 0.09 3.07 5.98
C TRP A 182 -0.36 3.67 7.32
N HIS A 183 0.21 4.81 7.73
CA HIS A 183 -0.16 5.46 8.97
C HIS A 183 -1.58 6.07 8.93
N ASP A 184 -2.03 6.56 7.79
CA ASP A 184 -3.42 7.00 7.63
C ASP A 184 -4.36 5.79 7.51
N ALA A 185 -3.92 4.76 6.80
CA ALA A 185 -4.67 3.53 6.63
C ALA A 185 -4.89 2.79 7.96
N ILE A 186 -3.85 2.66 8.79
CA ILE A 186 -3.97 1.95 10.06
C ILE A 186 -4.83 2.73 11.06
N GLN A 187 -4.74 4.05 11.08
CA GLN A 187 -5.63 4.88 11.89
C GLN A 187 -7.09 4.65 11.49
N ALA A 188 -7.38 4.73 10.19
CA ALA A 188 -8.73 4.48 9.67
C ALA A 188 -9.23 3.06 9.98
N ALA A 189 -8.38 2.04 9.89
CA ALA A 189 -8.74 0.67 10.19
C ALA A 189 -9.03 0.45 11.68
N LEU A 190 -8.20 0.97 12.56
CA LEU A 190 -8.42 0.89 14.01
C LEU A 190 -9.69 1.63 14.44
N ASP A 191 -9.98 2.79 13.84
CA ASP A 191 -11.22 3.55 14.06
C ASP A 191 -12.46 2.76 13.62
N LYS A 192 -12.39 1.98 12.52
CA LYS A 192 -13.48 1.09 12.10
C LYS A 192 -13.85 0.05 13.14
N TYR A 193 -12.87 -0.46 13.87
CA TYR A 193 -13.08 -1.42 14.96
C TYR A 193 -13.36 -0.74 16.30
N GLY A 194 -13.26 0.58 16.42
CA GLY A 194 -13.32 1.30 17.70
C GLY A 194 -12.18 0.91 18.65
N ALA A 195 -11.09 0.38 18.10
CA ALA A 195 -9.95 -0.10 18.86
C ALA A 195 -9.24 1.06 19.58
N LYS A 196 -8.79 0.80 20.80
CA LYS A 196 -8.00 1.73 21.60
C LYS A 196 -6.74 1.09 22.15
N ARG A 197 -6.81 -0.17 22.52
CA ARG A 197 -5.74 -0.96 23.15
C ARG A 197 -5.16 -1.92 22.13
N ILE A 198 -3.92 -1.68 21.70
CA ILE A 198 -3.30 -2.46 20.65
C ILE A 198 -2.02 -3.16 21.11
N GLY A 199 -1.76 -4.31 20.48
CA GLY A 199 -0.44 -4.94 20.52
C GLY A 199 0.27 -4.70 19.19
N ILE A 200 1.56 -4.38 19.20
CA ILE A 200 2.32 -4.16 17.97
C ILE A 200 3.39 -5.21 17.76
N MET A 201 3.58 -5.59 16.51
CA MET A 201 4.62 -6.51 16.06
C MET A 201 5.44 -5.86 14.94
N THR A 202 6.75 -5.78 15.12
CA THR A 202 7.65 -5.12 14.18
C THR A 202 8.85 -5.99 13.82
N PRO A 203 9.50 -5.75 12.68
CA PRO A 203 10.78 -6.39 12.35
C PRO A 203 11.98 -5.65 12.98
N PHE A 204 11.74 -4.54 13.68
CA PHE A 204 12.76 -3.61 14.11
C PHE A 204 13.51 -4.08 15.37
N ASP A 205 14.65 -3.45 15.61
CA ASP A 205 15.37 -3.53 16.88
C ASP A 205 14.62 -2.74 18.00
N LYS A 206 15.20 -2.72 19.19
CA LYS A 206 14.59 -2.04 20.35
C LYS A 206 14.23 -0.58 20.05
N LYS A 207 15.15 0.18 19.44
CA LYS A 207 14.95 1.61 19.15
C LYS A 207 13.85 1.82 18.11
N GLY A 208 13.87 1.04 17.03
CA GLY A 208 12.83 1.10 16.00
C GLY A 208 11.46 0.69 16.54
N ASN A 209 11.41 -0.27 17.46
CA ASN A 209 10.18 -0.69 18.12
C ASN A 209 9.63 0.40 19.06
N GLU A 210 10.49 1.10 19.80
CA GLU A 210 10.13 2.26 20.62
C GLU A 210 9.58 3.40 19.75
N SER A 211 10.20 3.69 18.61
CA SER A 211 9.72 4.72 17.67
C SER A 211 8.36 4.37 17.08
N ALA A 212 8.12 3.10 16.74
CA ALA A 212 6.82 2.63 16.28
C ALA A 212 5.75 2.75 17.39
N THR A 213 6.09 2.40 18.63
CA THR A 213 5.22 2.59 19.80
C THR A 213 4.81 4.04 19.96
N GLN A 214 5.79 4.95 19.99
CA GLN A 214 5.54 6.39 20.09
C GLN A 214 4.59 6.89 19.00
N MET A 215 4.77 6.45 17.76
CA MET A 215 3.92 6.86 16.66
C MET A 215 2.45 6.46 16.89
N PHE A 216 2.18 5.24 17.38
CA PHE A 216 0.81 4.83 17.69
C PHE A 216 0.22 5.60 18.88
N GLU A 217 1.02 5.91 19.90
CA GLU A 217 0.60 6.73 21.02
C GLU A 217 0.25 8.16 20.56
N GLU A 218 1.03 8.74 19.66
CA GLU A 218 0.74 10.05 19.04
C GLU A 218 -0.52 10.02 18.15
N LEU A 219 -0.88 8.87 17.59
CA LEU A 219 -2.14 8.65 16.88
C LEU A 219 -3.34 8.45 17.83
N GLY A 220 -3.10 8.34 19.16
CA GLY A 220 -4.14 8.24 20.19
C GLY A 220 -4.49 6.81 20.59
N PHE A 221 -3.62 5.84 20.34
CA PHE A 221 -3.79 4.44 20.74
C PHE A 221 -2.90 4.09 21.93
N GLU A 222 -3.39 3.22 22.82
CA GLU A 222 -2.62 2.64 23.91
C GLU A 222 -1.87 1.40 23.41
N VAL A 223 -0.54 1.46 23.37
CA VAL A 223 0.28 0.29 23.03
C VAL A 223 0.53 -0.52 24.30
N VAL A 224 -0.26 -1.58 24.48
CA VAL A 224 -0.22 -2.43 25.69
C VAL A 224 0.98 -3.36 25.69
N SER A 225 1.34 -3.88 24.51
CA SER A 225 2.45 -4.81 24.36
C SER A 225 3.10 -4.64 22.99
N SER A 226 4.39 -4.86 22.93
CA SER A 226 5.15 -4.76 21.67
C SER A 226 6.18 -5.87 21.53
N VAL A 227 6.33 -6.39 20.30
CA VAL A 227 7.31 -7.42 19.95
C VAL A 227 8.12 -6.96 18.75
N GLY A 228 9.45 -6.94 18.88
CA GLY A 228 10.40 -6.64 17.80
C GLY A 228 11.23 -7.87 17.44
N PHE A 229 11.31 -8.22 16.15
CA PHE A 229 12.11 -9.36 15.68
C PHE A 229 13.61 -9.06 15.52
N SER A 230 14.01 -7.81 15.67
CA SER A 230 15.42 -7.38 15.57
C SER A 230 16.11 -7.86 14.29
N CYS A 231 15.46 -7.74 13.15
CA CYS A 231 16.00 -8.13 11.86
C CYS A 231 17.27 -7.34 11.55
N ALA A 232 18.34 -8.03 11.16
CA ALA A 232 19.66 -7.43 10.96
C ALA A 232 19.71 -6.38 9.83
N ASN A 233 18.78 -6.44 8.89
CA ASN A 233 18.65 -5.49 7.79
C ASN A 233 17.28 -5.64 7.09
N ALA A 234 16.98 -4.74 6.17
CA ALA A 234 15.71 -4.69 5.45
C ALA A 234 15.40 -5.96 4.63
N LEU A 235 16.42 -6.66 4.11
CA LEU A 235 16.24 -7.90 3.38
C LEU A 235 15.78 -9.04 4.31
N HIS A 236 16.34 -9.13 5.51
CA HIS A 236 16.02 -10.18 6.48
C HIS A 236 14.59 -10.07 7.04
N ILE A 237 13.94 -8.94 6.87
CA ILE A 237 12.52 -8.78 7.26
C ILE A 237 11.64 -9.82 6.56
N ALA A 238 11.88 -10.08 5.27
CA ALA A 238 11.15 -11.09 4.52
C ALA A 238 11.40 -12.54 4.99
N HIS A 239 12.43 -12.76 5.81
CA HIS A 239 12.79 -14.08 6.30
C HIS A 239 12.13 -14.44 7.64
N VAL A 240 11.35 -13.54 8.25
CA VAL A 240 10.61 -13.86 9.48
C VAL A 240 9.53 -14.92 9.15
N PRO A 241 9.65 -16.15 9.64
CA PRO A 241 8.74 -17.22 9.26
C PRO A 241 7.38 -17.06 9.94
N ASP A 242 6.33 -17.63 9.35
CA ASP A 242 4.97 -17.50 9.85
C ASP A 242 4.82 -18.04 11.28
N TRP A 243 5.44 -19.19 11.59
CA TRP A 243 5.38 -19.76 12.94
C TRP A 243 5.91 -18.79 14.02
N ALA A 244 6.91 -17.95 13.71
CA ALA A 244 7.43 -16.97 14.66
C ALA A 244 6.46 -15.82 14.90
N LYS A 245 5.80 -15.37 13.84
CA LYS A 245 4.71 -14.35 13.92
C LYS A 245 3.51 -14.91 14.66
N GLU A 246 3.09 -16.13 14.36
CA GLU A 246 2.02 -16.84 15.06
C GLU A 246 2.30 -16.95 16.56
N LYS A 247 3.50 -17.38 16.91
CA LYS A 247 3.93 -17.48 18.31
C LYS A 247 3.91 -16.11 19.00
N ALA A 248 4.45 -15.08 18.36
CA ALA A 248 4.43 -13.72 18.89
C ALA A 248 3.00 -13.22 19.15
N ILE A 249 2.08 -13.49 18.23
CA ILE A 249 0.67 -13.10 18.39
C ILE A 249 0.02 -13.86 19.53
N LEU A 250 0.12 -15.18 19.55
CA LEU A 250 -0.60 -16.03 20.50
C LEU A 250 -0.06 -15.94 21.94
N GLU A 251 1.26 -15.92 22.08
CA GLU A 251 1.89 -16.02 23.41
C GLU A 251 2.21 -14.66 24.03
N LEU A 252 2.57 -13.65 23.22
CA LEU A 252 3.10 -12.39 23.71
C LEU A 252 2.13 -11.22 23.53
N LEU A 253 1.31 -11.20 22.49
CA LEU A 253 0.42 -10.09 22.21
C LEU A 253 -1.03 -10.40 22.61
N ALA A 254 -1.71 -11.30 21.92
CA ALA A 254 -3.12 -11.58 22.10
C ALA A 254 -3.39 -12.60 23.21
N ASN A 255 -2.74 -12.43 24.36
CA ASN A 255 -2.99 -13.25 25.54
C ASN A 255 -4.07 -12.61 26.45
N ASP A 256 -4.64 -13.40 27.37
CA ASP A 256 -5.72 -12.98 28.25
C ASP A 256 -5.36 -11.79 29.18
N GLN A 257 -4.08 -11.56 29.42
CA GLN A 257 -3.60 -10.49 30.31
C GLN A 257 -3.63 -9.12 29.62
N ASN A 258 -3.35 -9.08 28.32
CA ASN A 258 -3.22 -7.83 27.57
C ASN A 258 -4.57 -7.19 27.23
N LYS A 259 -5.62 -7.98 27.03
CA LYS A 259 -6.99 -7.49 26.68
C LYS A 259 -6.94 -6.49 25.53
N LEU A 260 -6.37 -6.90 24.39
CA LEU A 260 -6.23 -6.07 23.22
C LEU A 260 -7.53 -5.97 22.43
N ASP A 261 -7.72 -4.81 21.77
CA ASP A 261 -8.77 -4.62 20.77
C ASP A 261 -8.29 -5.04 19.38
N ALA A 262 -6.97 -4.96 19.11
CA ALA A 262 -6.36 -5.36 17.85
C ALA A 262 -4.87 -5.69 18.01
N VAL A 263 -4.35 -6.50 17.10
CA VAL A 263 -2.92 -6.66 16.86
C VAL A 263 -2.55 -5.96 15.55
N VAL A 264 -1.47 -5.18 15.56
CA VAL A 264 -0.96 -4.45 14.41
C VAL A 264 0.45 -4.90 14.07
N GLN A 265 0.69 -5.21 12.81
CA GLN A 265 2.03 -5.52 12.31
C GLN A 265 2.56 -4.37 11.46
N CYS A 266 3.77 -3.89 11.78
CA CYS A 266 4.53 -2.91 11.03
C CYS A 266 5.62 -3.58 10.17
N GLY A 267 6.11 -2.85 9.16
CA GLY A 267 7.17 -3.35 8.29
C GLY A 267 6.65 -4.06 7.03
N THR A 268 6.64 -3.34 5.92
CA THR A 268 6.03 -3.78 4.65
C THR A 268 6.68 -5.01 4.01
N ASN A 269 7.92 -5.35 4.39
CA ASN A 269 8.59 -6.57 3.91
C ASN A 269 8.33 -7.79 4.81
N MET A 270 7.52 -7.66 5.86
CA MET A 270 7.10 -8.79 6.70
C MET A 270 5.66 -9.18 6.35
N SER A 271 5.49 -10.26 5.60
CA SER A 271 4.18 -10.74 5.16
C SER A 271 3.30 -11.18 6.35
N LEU A 272 1.98 -10.95 6.26
CA LEU A 272 1.06 -11.31 7.35
C LEU A 272 -0.31 -11.83 6.89
N ILE A 273 -0.69 -11.71 5.62
CA ILE A 273 -2.06 -12.00 5.19
C ILE A 273 -2.52 -13.41 5.53
N ASP A 274 -1.66 -14.42 5.37
CA ASP A 274 -2.01 -15.82 5.67
C ASP A 274 -2.08 -16.08 7.19
N VAL A 275 -1.21 -15.44 7.97
CA VAL A 275 -1.24 -15.50 9.44
C VAL A 275 -2.51 -14.83 9.98
N SER A 276 -2.90 -13.68 9.44
CA SER A 276 -4.14 -12.99 9.83
C SER A 276 -5.36 -13.87 9.54
N GLU A 277 -5.50 -14.40 8.32
CA GLU A 277 -6.59 -15.30 7.96
C GLU A 277 -6.70 -16.51 8.90
N LYS A 278 -5.57 -17.08 9.30
CA LYS A 278 -5.49 -18.25 10.17
C LYS A 278 -5.84 -17.93 11.62
N LEU A 279 -5.32 -16.84 12.17
CA LEU A 279 -5.36 -16.58 13.61
C LEU A 279 -6.55 -15.73 14.07
N GLU A 280 -7.09 -14.83 13.26
CA GLU A 280 -8.22 -13.99 13.68
C GLU A 280 -9.43 -14.79 14.21
N PRO A 281 -9.84 -15.94 13.59
CA PRO A 281 -10.89 -16.77 14.17
C PRO A 281 -10.54 -17.38 15.52
N ILE A 282 -9.26 -17.54 15.84
CA ILE A 282 -8.75 -18.13 17.07
C ILE A 282 -8.69 -17.10 18.18
N VAL A 283 -8.12 -15.93 17.90
CA VAL A 283 -7.91 -14.89 18.93
C VAL A 283 -9.13 -13.97 19.10
N GLY A 284 -10.06 -13.97 18.15
CA GLY A 284 -11.31 -13.20 18.22
C GLY A 284 -11.17 -11.69 17.95
N ILE A 285 -9.96 -11.17 17.79
CA ILE A 285 -9.67 -9.76 17.50
C ILE A 285 -9.01 -9.61 16.13
N PRO A 286 -9.11 -8.42 15.48
CA PRO A 286 -8.46 -8.17 14.20
C PRO A 286 -6.93 -8.21 14.31
N ILE A 287 -6.29 -8.79 13.30
CA ILE A 287 -4.84 -8.84 13.11
C ILE A 287 -4.52 -8.04 11.85
N LEU A 288 -4.07 -6.83 12.02
CA LEU A 288 -3.94 -5.81 10.97
C LEU A 288 -2.50 -5.77 10.45
N GLY A 289 -2.26 -6.41 9.29
CA GLY A 289 -0.99 -6.30 8.58
C GLY A 289 -0.92 -5.03 7.74
N ILE A 290 0.17 -4.29 7.86
CA ILE A 290 0.38 -3.00 7.18
C ILE A 290 0.08 -3.05 5.67
N ASN A 291 0.47 -4.12 4.97
CA ASN A 291 0.26 -4.25 3.53
C ASN A 291 -1.22 -4.35 3.17
N ALA A 292 -1.94 -5.26 3.84
CA ALA A 292 -3.38 -5.46 3.64
C ALA A 292 -4.18 -4.21 4.02
N VAL A 293 -3.82 -3.56 5.13
CA VAL A 293 -4.48 -2.34 5.61
C VAL A 293 -4.28 -1.18 4.65
N THR A 294 -3.05 -0.97 4.16
CA THR A 294 -2.78 0.11 3.20
C THR A 294 -3.49 -0.14 1.87
N PHE A 295 -3.56 -1.39 1.43
CA PHE A 295 -4.29 -1.73 0.22
C PHE A 295 -5.81 -1.61 0.39
N TRP A 296 -6.37 -2.08 1.52
CA TRP A 296 -7.77 -1.84 1.88
C TRP A 296 -8.13 -0.36 1.80
N TYR A 297 -7.31 0.49 2.42
CA TYR A 297 -7.53 1.92 2.42
C TYR A 297 -7.50 2.49 1.00
N ALA A 298 -6.50 2.14 0.19
CA ALA A 298 -6.43 2.54 -1.21
C ALA A 298 -7.65 2.08 -2.01
N LEU A 299 -8.14 0.87 -1.78
CA LEU A 299 -9.33 0.35 -2.44
C LEU A 299 -10.59 1.14 -2.04
N ARG A 300 -10.81 1.40 -0.74
CA ARG A 300 -11.98 2.14 -0.25
C ARG A 300 -12.00 3.58 -0.72
N GLU A 301 -10.85 4.25 -0.72
CA GLU A 301 -10.68 5.58 -1.30
C GLU A 301 -10.98 5.63 -2.80
N ASN A 302 -10.84 4.50 -3.48
CA ASN A 302 -11.12 4.36 -4.91
C ASN A 302 -12.46 3.68 -5.22
N GLY A 303 -13.39 3.61 -4.25
CA GLY A 303 -14.77 3.17 -4.46
C GLY A 303 -14.97 1.67 -4.58
N PHE A 304 -13.98 0.84 -4.25
CA PHE A 304 -14.12 -0.61 -4.17
C PHE A 304 -14.69 -0.98 -2.80
N GLU A 305 -16.01 -1.12 -2.68
CA GLU A 305 -16.71 -1.33 -1.40
C GLU A 305 -17.06 -2.80 -1.13
N GLY A 306 -16.75 -3.70 -2.06
CA GLY A 306 -17.07 -5.12 -1.93
C GLY A 306 -16.31 -5.81 -0.81
N SER A 307 -16.93 -6.83 -0.20
CA SER A 307 -16.24 -7.74 0.73
C SER A 307 -15.18 -8.54 -0.01
N LEU A 308 -13.94 -8.52 0.50
CA LEU A 308 -12.80 -9.17 -0.11
C LEU A 308 -12.20 -10.20 0.86
N VAL A 309 -11.67 -11.30 0.32
CA VAL A 309 -11.12 -12.42 1.11
C VAL A 309 -9.60 -12.52 0.95
N GLY A 310 -8.96 -13.20 1.90
CA GLY A 310 -7.57 -13.62 1.81
C GLY A 310 -6.56 -12.66 2.44
N ALA A 311 -7.02 -11.75 3.32
CA ALA A 311 -6.14 -10.85 4.07
C ALA A 311 -6.75 -10.39 5.40
N GLY A 312 -7.53 -11.24 6.04
CA GLY A 312 -8.13 -10.96 7.35
C GLY A 312 -9.50 -10.29 7.29
N ARG A 313 -10.04 -10.00 8.46
CA ARG A 313 -11.40 -9.49 8.67
C ARG A 313 -11.63 -8.11 8.06
N LEU A 314 -10.63 -7.24 8.10
CA LEU A 314 -10.77 -5.84 7.66
C LEU A 314 -11.32 -5.74 6.22
N LEU A 315 -10.78 -6.54 5.31
CA LEU A 315 -11.20 -6.54 3.91
C LEU A 315 -12.57 -7.18 3.70
N ARG A 316 -12.99 -8.04 4.63
CA ARG A 316 -14.33 -8.69 4.57
C ARG A 316 -15.43 -7.82 5.17
N GLU A 317 -15.14 -7.10 6.25
CA GLU A 317 -16.14 -6.42 7.08
C GLU A 317 -16.35 -4.97 6.68
N PHE A 318 -15.32 -4.33 6.19
CA PHE A 318 -15.29 -2.91 5.87
C PHE A 318 -14.75 -2.69 4.46
#